data_39f35baf0d552c40eda92c29cb7a8faa
#
_entry.id   39f35baf0d552c40eda92c29cb7a8faa
#
_cell.length_a   1.000
_cell.length_b   1.000
_cell.length_c   1.000
_cell.angle_alpha   90.00
_cell.angle_beta   90.00
_cell.angle_gamma   90.00
#
_symmetry.space_group_name_H-M   'P 1'
#
loop_
_entity.id
_entity.type
_entity.pdbx_description
1 polymer ?
#
loop_
_entity_poly.entity_id
_entity_poly.type
_entity_poly.pdbx_seq_one_letter_code
_entity_poly.pdbx_strand_id
1 'polypeptide(L)'
;MEELEMKKAMAFLLCTVMTAGMLAGCGSKTAETTASTETAASTETAASTEGSGSEAAEKTSDKKWVVATDTVFKPFEYTNDQNEFVGIDVDLLAAIAEDQGFEYELQSLGWDAGVAAVQAGQADALIAGATIKQERIDSGWIFSDGYYNATQTFVVSEDSDIASYEDLKGKNVAVKNGTAGA
;
A
#
# COMPACT_ATOMS: atom_id res chain seq x y z
N MET A 1 34.75 -32.01 -6.52
CA MET A 1 34.51 -31.96 -5.07
C MET A 1 35.35 -30.87 -4.38
N GLU A 2 36.39 -30.35 -4.99
CA GLU A 2 37.25 -29.30 -4.40
C GLU A 2 36.67 -27.89 -4.48
N GLU A 3 35.82 -27.56 -5.46
CA GLU A 3 35.20 -26.23 -5.58
C GLU A 3 34.11 -25.93 -4.53
N LEU A 4 33.52 -26.97 -3.95
CA LEU A 4 32.47 -26.82 -2.94
C LEU A 4 33.03 -26.51 -1.55
N GLU A 5 34.24 -26.94 -1.26
CA GLU A 5 34.93 -26.69 0.01
C GLU A 5 35.57 -25.29 0.08
N MET A 6 35.97 -24.73 -1.06
CA MET A 6 36.54 -23.38 -1.12
C MET A 6 35.50 -22.27 -0.87
N LYS A 7 34.23 -22.51 -1.21
CA LYS A 7 33.12 -21.58 -0.95
C LYS A 7 32.67 -21.56 0.52
N LYS A 8 32.88 -22.64 1.25
CA LYS A 8 32.59 -22.71 2.69
C LYS A 8 33.67 -22.05 3.57
N ALA A 9 34.91 -22.03 3.12
CA ALA A 9 35.99 -21.39 3.85
C ALA A 9 35.98 -19.86 3.81
N MET A 10 35.35 -19.28 2.79
CA MET A 10 35.26 -17.81 2.62
C MET A 10 34.11 -17.15 3.40
N ALA A 11 33.16 -17.94 3.90
CA ALA A 11 32.02 -17.43 4.68
C ALA A 11 32.32 -17.25 6.18
N PHE A 12 33.47 -17.78 6.69
CA PHE A 12 33.79 -17.71 8.11
C PHE A 12 34.77 -16.59 8.51
N LEU A 13 35.25 -15.78 7.55
CA LEU A 13 36.27 -14.76 7.86
C LEU A 13 35.73 -13.31 7.96
N LEU A 14 34.44 -13.11 7.95
CA LEU A 14 33.86 -11.76 7.98
C LEU A 14 33.02 -11.42 9.24
N CYS A 15 33.12 -12.22 10.31
CA CYS A 15 32.31 -12.05 11.53
C CYS A 15 33.06 -11.70 12.80
N THR A 16 34.28 -11.16 12.73
CA THR A 16 35.00 -10.71 13.92
C THR A 16 35.70 -9.39 13.67
N VAL A 17 35.01 -8.28 13.80
CA VAL A 17 35.48 -6.97 14.31
C VAL A 17 34.28 -6.04 14.37
N MET A 18 33.72 -5.79 15.56
CA MET A 18 33.16 -4.54 16.05
C MET A 18 32.47 -4.78 17.39
N THR A 19 33.30 -4.87 18.42
CA THR A 19 32.89 -4.53 19.78
C THR A 19 33.93 -3.57 20.32
N ALA A 20 33.55 -2.31 20.56
CA ALA A 20 34.04 -1.48 21.66
C ALA A 20 33.68 0.03 21.44
N GLY A 21 33.13 0.62 22.47
CA GLY A 21 32.97 2.08 22.63
C GLY A 21 31.59 2.46 23.18
N MET A 22 31.27 2.23 24.43
CA MET A 22 31.36 2.99 25.70
C MET A 22 30.80 4.41 25.58
N LEU A 23 29.62 4.59 26.27
CA LEU A 23 29.42 5.24 27.58
C LEU A 23 29.60 6.78 27.61
N ALA A 24 28.56 7.41 28.00
CA ALA A 24 28.40 8.43 29.05
C ALA A 24 27.65 9.68 28.60
N GLY A 25 26.66 10.07 29.42
CA GLY A 25 26.04 11.37 29.32
C GLY A 25 24.67 11.46 30.02
N CYS A 26 24.66 11.33 31.32
CA CYS A 26 23.59 11.72 32.23
C CYS A 26 23.34 13.24 32.18
N GLY A 27 22.04 13.65 32.27
CA GLY A 27 21.71 15.07 32.49
C GLY A 27 20.22 15.28 32.63
N SER A 28 19.72 15.07 33.85
CA SER A 28 18.38 15.52 34.31
C SER A 28 18.24 17.02 34.29
N LYS A 29 17.06 17.54 33.95
CA LYS A 29 16.36 18.55 34.78
C LYS A 29 14.89 18.72 34.41
N THR A 30 14.13 18.60 35.45
CA THR A 30 12.72 18.88 35.73
C THR A 30 12.43 20.41 35.75
N ALA A 31 11.20 20.78 35.35
CA ALA A 31 10.30 21.76 35.96
C ALA A 31 9.26 22.18 34.92
N GLU A 32 8.04 21.85 35.12
CA GLU A 32 6.89 22.44 35.82
C GLU A 32 6.22 23.61 35.09
N THR A 33 4.94 23.35 34.77
CA THR A 33 3.71 24.12 35.12
C THR A 33 3.51 25.49 34.46
N THR A 34 2.44 25.66 33.67
CA THR A 34 1.19 26.30 34.13
C THR A 34 0.13 26.30 33.01
N ALA A 35 -1.08 26.03 33.45
CA ALA A 35 -2.34 26.17 32.76
C ALA A 35 -2.73 27.64 32.52
N SER A 36 -3.49 27.90 31.49
CA SER A 36 -4.63 28.83 31.53
C SER A 36 -5.60 28.63 30.37
N THR A 37 -6.79 28.45 30.76
CA THR A 37 -8.13 28.45 30.25
C THR A 37 -8.51 29.76 29.55
N GLU A 38 -9.38 29.71 28.56
CA GLU A 38 -10.65 30.40 28.28
C GLU A 38 -10.84 30.56 26.78
N THR A 39 -11.87 29.97 26.18
CA THR A 39 -13.31 30.24 26.09
C THR A 39 -13.71 31.33 25.09
N ALA A 40 -14.66 30.94 24.25
CA ALA A 40 -15.70 31.64 23.52
C ALA A 40 -15.53 31.65 21.98
N ALA A 41 -16.32 30.97 21.24
CA ALA A 41 -17.76 31.00 20.90
C ALA A 41 -18.09 31.87 19.65
N SER A 42 -18.77 31.18 18.73
CA SER A 42 -19.75 31.70 17.75
C SER A 42 -19.22 32.45 16.52
N THR A 43 -19.61 32.15 15.29
CA THR A 43 -20.97 32.14 14.72
C THR A 43 -20.90 31.73 13.25
N GLU A 44 -21.93 31.05 12.78
CA GLU A 44 -22.28 30.71 11.40
C GLU A 44 -22.10 31.82 10.37
N THR A 45 -21.77 31.43 9.13
CA THR A 45 -22.62 31.81 7.99
C THR A 45 -22.26 30.99 6.75
N ALA A 46 -23.26 30.31 6.20
CA ALA A 46 -23.25 29.64 4.91
C ALA A 46 -23.20 30.67 3.76
N ALA A 47 -22.44 30.34 2.73
CA ALA A 47 -22.71 30.82 1.38
C ALA A 47 -22.16 29.86 0.34
N SER A 48 -23.05 29.18 -0.35
CA SER A 48 -22.79 28.48 -1.60
C SER A 48 -22.28 29.46 -2.66
N THR A 49 -21.25 29.03 -3.41
CA THR A 49 -21.07 29.54 -4.77
C THR A 49 -20.45 28.45 -5.61
N GLU A 50 -21.22 27.93 -6.55
CA GLU A 50 -20.77 27.14 -7.68
C GLU A 50 -19.84 28.01 -8.53
N GLY A 51 -18.69 27.47 -8.89
CA GLY A 51 -17.74 28.07 -9.81
C GLY A 51 -16.94 26.96 -10.47
N SER A 52 -17.50 26.40 -11.55
CA SER A 52 -16.77 25.61 -12.52
C SER A 52 -15.66 26.48 -13.12
N GLY A 53 -14.43 26.16 -12.82
CA GLY A 53 -13.23 26.70 -13.45
C GLY A 53 -12.23 25.57 -13.52
N SER A 54 -12.13 24.94 -14.69
CA SER A 54 -10.99 24.09 -15.04
C SER A 54 -9.78 25.01 -15.19
N GLU A 55 -9.09 25.25 -14.09
CA GLU A 55 -7.72 25.74 -14.12
C GLU A 55 -6.82 24.51 -14.21
N ALA A 56 -5.99 24.46 -15.24
CA ALA A 56 -4.93 23.47 -15.34
C ALA A 56 -4.11 23.52 -14.03
N ALA A 57 -4.08 22.42 -13.30
CA ALA A 57 -3.39 22.33 -12.04
C ALA A 57 -1.89 22.66 -12.26
N GLU A 58 -1.42 23.73 -11.65
CA GLU A 58 0.02 24.00 -11.54
C GLU A 58 0.67 22.78 -10.87
N LYS A 59 1.81 22.31 -11.42
CA LYS A 59 2.60 21.21 -10.82
C LYS A 59 2.77 21.47 -9.32
N THR A 60 2.15 20.65 -8.49
CA THR A 60 2.10 20.84 -7.04
C THR A 60 3.34 20.33 -6.32
N SER A 61 4.23 19.60 -6.99
CA SER A 61 5.44 19.02 -6.39
C SER A 61 6.48 18.64 -7.46
N ASP A 62 7.74 18.93 -7.19
CA ASP A 62 8.89 18.40 -7.95
C ASP A 62 9.18 16.92 -7.59
N LYS A 63 8.41 16.32 -6.66
CA LYS A 63 8.56 14.95 -6.25
C LYS A 63 7.91 14.02 -7.27
N LYS A 64 8.68 13.05 -7.76
CA LYS A 64 8.14 11.88 -8.46
C LYS A 64 7.70 10.83 -7.43
N TRP A 65 6.40 10.54 -7.38
CA TRP A 65 5.82 9.57 -6.45
C TRP A 65 6.10 8.14 -6.88
N VAL A 66 6.47 7.27 -5.95
CA VAL A 66 6.62 5.84 -6.19
C VAL A 66 5.35 5.13 -5.75
N VAL A 67 4.63 4.53 -6.70
CA VAL A 67 3.38 3.83 -6.46
C VAL A 67 3.56 2.34 -6.75
N ALA A 68 3.39 1.50 -5.75
CA ALA A 68 3.42 0.05 -5.91
C ALA A 68 2.08 -0.47 -6.43
N THR A 69 2.12 -1.57 -7.19
CA THR A 69 0.92 -2.28 -7.64
C THR A 69 1.15 -3.78 -7.69
N ASP A 70 0.08 -4.57 -7.84
CA ASP A 70 0.18 -6.01 -8.03
C ASP A 70 0.68 -6.33 -9.45
N THR A 71 1.05 -7.56 -9.70
CA THR A 71 1.54 -8.03 -11.02
C THR A 71 0.42 -8.51 -11.92
N VAL A 72 -0.63 -9.09 -11.32
CA VAL A 72 -1.78 -9.62 -12.06
C VAL A 72 -3.03 -9.70 -11.20
N PHE A 73 -3.93 -8.76 -11.42
CA PHE A 73 -5.26 -8.76 -10.78
C PHE A 73 -6.30 -8.16 -11.74
N LYS A 74 -6.72 -8.92 -12.72
CA LYS A 74 -7.77 -8.50 -13.69
C LYS A 74 -9.08 -8.20 -12.98
N PRO A 75 -9.75 -7.09 -13.32
CA PRO A 75 -9.46 -6.11 -14.38
C PRO A 75 -8.64 -4.89 -13.90
N PHE A 76 -8.10 -4.89 -12.67
CA PHE A 76 -7.47 -3.73 -12.04
C PHE A 76 -6.08 -3.45 -12.60
N GLU A 77 -5.18 -4.45 -12.62
CA GLU A 77 -3.84 -4.35 -13.19
C GLU A 77 -3.38 -5.71 -13.72
N TYR A 78 -2.82 -5.73 -14.91
CA TYR A 78 -2.30 -6.94 -15.54
C TYR A 78 -1.53 -6.62 -16.83
N THR A 79 -0.73 -7.56 -17.31
CA THR A 79 -0.12 -7.48 -18.63
C THR A 79 -1.06 -8.07 -19.67
N ASN A 80 -1.38 -7.30 -20.73
CA ASN A 80 -2.22 -7.75 -21.84
C ASN A 80 -1.44 -8.60 -22.86
N ASP A 81 -2.12 -9.06 -23.91
CA ASP A 81 -1.53 -9.90 -24.95
C ASP A 81 -0.50 -9.16 -25.83
N GLN A 82 -0.47 -7.82 -25.79
CA GLN A 82 0.51 -6.96 -26.43
C GLN A 82 1.73 -6.69 -25.52
N ASN A 83 1.78 -7.32 -24.34
CA ASN A 83 2.80 -7.12 -23.33
C ASN A 83 2.82 -5.70 -22.72
N GLU A 84 1.66 -5.05 -22.69
CA GLU A 84 1.47 -3.75 -22.04
C GLU A 84 0.84 -3.95 -20.67
N PHE A 85 1.29 -3.18 -19.68
CA PHE A 85 0.71 -3.18 -18.33
C PHE A 85 -0.49 -2.23 -18.31
N VAL A 86 -1.69 -2.78 -18.10
CA VAL A 86 -2.97 -2.11 -18.29
C VAL A 86 -3.96 -2.47 -17.18
N GLY A 87 -5.05 -1.73 -17.07
CA GLY A 87 -6.16 -2.02 -16.17
C GLY A 87 -6.75 -0.78 -15.54
N ILE A 88 -7.82 -0.96 -14.76
CA ILE A 88 -8.56 0.12 -14.10
C ILE A 88 -7.63 0.97 -13.22
N ASP A 89 -6.76 0.34 -12.45
CA ASP A 89 -5.87 1.02 -11.52
C ASP A 89 -4.78 1.82 -12.25
N VAL A 90 -4.29 1.27 -13.37
CA VAL A 90 -3.30 1.95 -14.23
C VAL A 90 -3.89 3.21 -14.85
N ASP A 91 -5.10 3.09 -15.43
CA ASP A 91 -5.79 4.20 -16.07
C ASP A 91 -6.23 5.26 -15.04
N LEU A 92 -6.72 4.82 -13.89
CA LEU A 92 -7.15 5.70 -12.80
C LEU A 92 -5.97 6.51 -12.24
N LEU A 93 -4.84 5.87 -11.97
CA LEU A 93 -3.64 6.55 -11.48
C LEU A 93 -3.13 7.57 -12.51
N ALA A 94 -3.13 7.22 -13.80
CA ALA A 94 -2.71 8.13 -14.86
C ALA A 94 -3.62 9.36 -14.93
N ALA A 95 -4.95 9.16 -14.87
CA ALA A 95 -5.92 10.25 -14.89
C ALA A 95 -5.81 11.18 -13.66
N ILE A 96 -5.60 10.61 -12.46
CA ILE A 96 -5.39 11.39 -11.23
C ILE A 96 -4.09 12.20 -11.33
N ALA A 97 -3.01 11.59 -11.80
CA ALA A 97 -1.71 12.25 -11.94
C ALA A 97 -1.77 13.41 -12.94
N GLU A 98 -2.50 13.24 -14.05
CA GLU A 98 -2.74 14.29 -15.04
C GLU A 98 -3.57 15.44 -14.45
N ASP A 99 -4.69 15.12 -13.79
CA ASP A 99 -5.59 16.12 -13.20
C ASP A 99 -4.92 16.91 -12.07
N GLN A 100 -4.15 16.23 -11.21
CA GLN A 100 -3.49 16.83 -10.05
C GLN A 100 -2.06 17.35 -10.34
N GLY A 101 -1.55 17.18 -11.54
CA GLY A 101 -0.27 17.73 -11.99
C GLY A 101 0.97 17.16 -11.30
N PHE A 102 0.99 15.87 -10.93
CA PHE A 102 2.16 15.23 -10.35
C PHE A 102 2.75 14.14 -11.24
N GLU A 103 4.04 13.82 -11.03
CA GLU A 103 4.73 12.72 -11.69
C GLU A 103 4.78 11.48 -10.78
N TYR A 104 4.69 10.29 -11.36
CA TYR A 104 4.78 9.04 -10.62
C TYR A 104 5.62 7.99 -11.35
N GLU A 105 6.03 6.97 -10.62
CA GLU A 105 6.59 5.73 -11.10
C GLU A 105 5.74 4.58 -10.58
N LEU A 106 5.12 3.82 -11.49
CA LEU A 106 4.34 2.65 -11.13
C LEU A 106 5.24 1.41 -11.10
N GLN A 107 5.35 0.76 -9.95
CA GLN A 107 6.17 -0.42 -9.74
C GLN A 107 5.29 -1.67 -9.54
N SER A 108 5.30 -2.56 -10.53
CA SER A 108 4.59 -3.85 -10.46
C SER A 108 5.41 -4.86 -9.65
N LEU A 109 5.15 -4.92 -8.35
CA LEU A 109 5.92 -5.72 -7.37
C LEU A 109 5.20 -7.01 -6.95
N GLY A 110 3.89 -7.08 -7.15
CA GLY A 110 3.03 -8.08 -6.53
C GLY A 110 2.50 -7.62 -5.18
N TRP A 111 1.39 -8.25 -4.73
CA TRP A 111 0.65 -7.81 -3.55
C TRP A 111 1.51 -7.71 -2.28
N ASP A 112 2.14 -8.82 -1.86
CA ASP A 112 2.89 -8.87 -0.60
C ASP A 112 4.10 -7.93 -0.62
N ALA A 113 4.84 -7.88 -1.74
CA ALA A 113 5.99 -7.02 -1.89
C ALA A 113 5.59 -5.54 -1.99
N GLY A 114 4.46 -5.21 -2.65
CA GLY A 114 3.91 -3.87 -2.71
C GLY A 114 3.52 -3.34 -1.34
N VAL A 115 2.80 -4.14 -0.55
CA VAL A 115 2.47 -3.81 0.85
C VAL A 115 3.73 -3.58 1.68
N ALA A 116 4.70 -4.48 1.59
CA ALA A 116 5.97 -4.36 2.32
C ALA A 116 6.76 -3.10 1.91
N ALA A 117 6.77 -2.75 0.62
CA ALA A 117 7.44 -1.56 0.12
C ALA A 117 6.85 -0.27 0.70
N VAL A 118 5.52 -0.17 0.79
CA VAL A 118 4.85 0.99 1.42
C VAL A 118 5.14 1.04 2.92
N GLN A 119 5.05 -0.08 3.62
CA GLN A 119 5.34 -0.15 5.07
C GLN A 119 6.80 0.22 5.39
N ALA A 120 7.73 -0.11 4.50
CA ALA A 120 9.13 0.23 4.63
C ALA A 120 9.48 1.64 4.15
N GLY A 121 8.53 2.41 3.61
CA GLY A 121 8.77 3.73 3.03
C GLY A 121 9.56 3.69 1.71
N GLN A 122 9.60 2.54 1.04
CA GLN A 122 10.22 2.37 -0.28
C GLN A 122 9.27 2.75 -1.42
N ALA A 123 7.97 2.67 -1.17
CA ALA A 123 6.93 3.21 -2.02
C ALA A 123 6.06 4.17 -1.20
N ASP A 124 5.53 5.19 -1.85
CA ASP A 124 4.69 6.22 -1.22
C ASP A 124 3.23 5.75 -1.08
N ALA A 125 2.77 4.91 -2.02
CA ALA A 125 1.40 4.41 -2.06
C ALA A 125 1.32 3.03 -2.71
N LEU A 126 0.16 2.37 -2.53
CA LEU A 126 -0.21 1.13 -3.22
C LEU A 126 -1.56 1.33 -3.91
N ILE A 127 -1.63 1.01 -5.21
CA ILE A 127 -2.86 0.91 -5.98
C ILE A 127 -2.94 -0.51 -6.54
N ALA A 128 -3.87 -1.33 -6.09
CA ALA A 128 -3.94 -2.75 -6.44
C ALA A 128 -5.33 -3.36 -6.14
N GLY A 129 -6.41 -2.66 -6.47
CA GLY A 129 -7.77 -3.11 -6.18
C GLY A 129 -7.98 -3.47 -4.70
N ALA A 130 -7.29 -2.80 -3.80
CA ALA A 130 -7.22 -3.16 -2.39
C ALA A 130 -8.57 -2.95 -1.68
N THR A 131 -9.14 -4.02 -1.13
CA THR A 131 -10.39 -3.94 -0.38
C THR A 131 -10.23 -3.09 0.88
N ILE A 132 -11.11 -2.11 1.07
CA ILE A 132 -11.22 -1.34 2.30
C ILE A 132 -11.81 -2.26 3.38
N LYS A 133 -10.99 -2.59 4.40
CA LYS A 133 -11.37 -3.42 5.55
C LYS A 133 -11.07 -2.67 6.84
N GLN A 134 -11.96 -2.77 7.82
CA GLN A 134 -11.75 -2.13 9.12
C GLN A 134 -10.46 -2.59 9.79
N GLU A 135 -10.14 -3.87 9.70
CA GLU A 135 -8.90 -4.47 10.19
C GLU A 135 -7.63 -3.78 9.63
N ARG A 136 -7.65 -3.42 8.35
CA ARG A 136 -6.53 -2.70 7.71
C ARG A 136 -6.45 -1.26 8.19
N ILE A 137 -7.58 -0.59 8.35
CA ILE A 137 -7.66 0.76 8.92
C ILE A 137 -7.12 0.76 10.35
N ASP A 138 -7.53 -0.20 11.17
CA ASP A 138 -7.06 -0.37 12.56
C ASP A 138 -5.54 -0.66 12.63
N SER A 139 -4.99 -1.25 11.56
CA SER A 139 -3.55 -1.49 11.40
C SER A 139 -2.78 -0.28 10.85
N GLY A 140 -3.45 0.86 10.68
CA GLY A 140 -2.83 2.13 10.26
C GLY A 140 -2.83 2.40 8.76
N TRP A 141 -3.59 1.63 7.96
CA TRP A 141 -3.75 1.93 6.54
C TRP A 141 -4.64 3.14 6.35
N ILE A 142 -4.26 3.99 5.40
CA ILE A 142 -5.07 5.12 4.93
C ILE A 142 -5.55 4.76 3.53
N PHE A 143 -6.87 4.82 3.32
CA PHE A 143 -7.49 4.53 2.03
C PHE A 143 -8.03 5.81 1.40
N SER A 144 -8.10 5.81 0.07
CA SER A 144 -8.96 6.72 -0.69
C SER A 144 -10.44 6.37 -0.48
N ASP A 145 -11.34 7.15 -1.05
CA ASP A 145 -12.71 6.71 -1.26
C ASP A 145 -12.76 5.45 -2.16
N GLY A 146 -13.79 4.64 -1.99
CA GLY A 146 -13.96 3.44 -2.80
C GLY A 146 -14.29 3.80 -4.26
N TYR A 147 -13.49 3.34 -5.20
CA TYR A 147 -13.67 3.58 -6.64
C TYR A 147 -14.30 2.40 -7.38
N TYR A 148 -14.43 1.24 -6.74
CA TYR A 148 -15.02 0.04 -7.33
C TYR A 148 -15.79 -0.78 -6.29
N ASN A 149 -16.98 -1.27 -6.64
CA ASN A 149 -17.75 -2.18 -5.79
C ASN A 149 -17.41 -3.63 -6.15
N ALA A 150 -16.70 -4.31 -5.27
CA ALA A 150 -16.32 -5.70 -5.43
C ALA A 150 -17.00 -6.60 -4.39
N THR A 151 -17.26 -7.84 -4.79
CA THR A 151 -17.74 -8.92 -3.89
C THR A 151 -16.76 -10.08 -3.92
N GLN A 152 -16.61 -10.75 -2.78
CA GLN A 152 -15.88 -12.02 -2.76
C GLN A 152 -16.80 -13.13 -3.26
N THR A 153 -16.26 -13.96 -4.14
CA THR A 153 -16.96 -15.14 -4.66
C THR A 153 -16.01 -16.32 -4.74
N PHE A 154 -16.52 -17.50 -4.80
CA PHE A 154 -15.74 -18.70 -5.08
C PHE A 154 -16.03 -19.22 -6.49
N VAL A 155 -15.04 -19.84 -7.08
CA VAL A 155 -15.15 -20.48 -8.40
C VAL A 155 -14.93 -21.97 -8.21
N VAL A 156 -15.80 -22.77 -8.79
CA VAL A 156 -15.76 -24.22 -8.75
C VAL A 156 -15.80 -24.78 -10.17
N SER A 157 -15.44 -26.06 -10.35
CA SER A 157 -15.64 -26.76 -11.61
C SER A 157 -17.12 -26.78 -11.98
N GLU A 158 -17.44 -26.79 -13.28
CA GLU A 158 -18.81 -26.89 -13.80
C GLU A 158 -19.53 -28.14 -13.28
N ASP A 159 -18.80 -29.24 -13.10
CA ASP A 159 -19.34 -30.53 -12.59
C ASP A 159 -19.32 -30.61 -11.06
N SER A 160 -19.10 -29.50 -10.33
CA SER A 160 -19.02 -29.51 -8.89
C SER A 160 -20.40 -29.53 -8.23
N ASP A 161 -20.53 -30.32 -7.16
CA ASP A 161 -21.72 -30.32 -6.28
C ASP A 161 -21.77 -29.10 -5.34
N ILE A 162 -20.76 -28.22 -5.36
CA ILE A 162 -20.69 -27.03 -4.50
C ILE A 162 -21.54 -25.93 -5.12
N ALA A 163 -22.62 -25.55 -4.45
CA ALA A 163 -23.53 -24.50 -4.91
C ALA A 163 -23.61 -23.30 -3.92
N SER A 164 -23.13 -23.47 -2.68
CA SER A 164 -23.20 -22.48 -1.63
C SER A 164 -21.91 -22.42 -0.80
N TYR A 165 -21.78 -21.41 0.08
CA TYR A 165 -20.65 -21.32 1.01
C TYR A 165 -20.66 -22.44 2.06
N GLU A 166 -21.82 -22.95 2.41
CA GLU A 166 -21.99 -24.05 3.34
C GLU A 166 -21.36 -25.35 2.84
N ASP A 167 -21.39 -25.58 1.52
CA ASP A 167 -20.81 -26.74 0.87
C ASP A 167 -19.28 -26.75 0.88
N LEU A 168 -18.67 -25.59 1.17
CA LEU A 168 -17.22 -25.46 1.30
C LEU A 168 -16.69 -26.02 2.62
N LYS A 169 -17.56 -26.30 3.58
CA LYS A 169 -17.14 -26.81 4.89
C LYS A 169 -16.36 -28.13 4.76
N GLY A 170 -15.12 -28.11 5.25
CA GLY A 170 -14.21 -29.25 5.15
C GLY A 170 -13.56 -29.47 3.78
N LYS A 171 -13.73 -28.52 2.85
CA LYS A 171 -13.06 -28.53 1.56
C LYS A 171 -11.78 -27.70 1.58
N ASN A 172 -10.85 -28.01 0.68
CA ASN A 172 -9.68 -27.18 0.45
C ASN A 172 -10.06 -26.06 -0.52
N VAL A 173 -9.83 -24.82 -0.10
CA VAL A 173 -10.05 -23.63 -0.95
C VAL A 173 -8.72 -22.95 -1.20
N ALA A 174 -8.40 -22.71 -2.47
CA ALA A 174 -7.21 -21.95 -2.86
C ALA A 174 -7.54 -20.45 -2.79
N VAL A 175 -6.67 -19.68 -2.14
CA VAL A 175 -6.81 -18.23 -2.00
C VAL A 175 -5.47 -17.56 -2.28
N LYS A 176 -5.51 -16.29 -2.68
CA LYS A 176 -4.30 -15.46 -2.72
C LYS A 176 -4.02 -14.93 -1.32
N ASN A 177 -2.84 -15.27 -0.80
CA ASN A 177 -2.44 -14.92 0.54
C ASN A 177 -2.45 -13.39 0.79
N GLY A 178 -2.77 -12.95 2.00
CA GLY A 178 -2.80 -11.54 2.37
C GLY A 178 -3.92 -10.69 1.73
N THR A 179 -4.78 -11.29 0.91
CA THR A 179 -5.90 -10.59 0.26
C THR A 179 -7.20 -10.66 1.07
N ALA A 180 -8.28 -10.06 0.55
CA ALA A 180 -9.59 -10.09 1.21
C ALA A 180 -10.30 -11.44 1.11
N GLY A 181 -9.84 -12.33 0.22
CA GLY A 181 -10.40 -13.67 0.05
C GLY A 181 -9.72 -14.76 0.89
N ALA A 182 -8.68 -14.38 1.66
CA ALA A 182 -7.91 -15.31 2.50
C ALA A 182 -8.49 -15.44 3.91
#